data_c846379785d6327e49384f1e1a24cd58
#
_entry.id   c846379785d6327e49384f1e1a24cd58
#
_cell.length_a   1.000
_cell.length_b   1.000
_cell.length_c   1.000
_cell.angle_alpha   90.00
_cell.angle_beta   90.00
_cell.angle_gamma   90.00
#
_symmetry.space_group_name_H-M   'P 1'
#
loop_
_entity.id
_entity.type
_entity.pdbx_description
1 polymer ?
#
loop_
_entity_poly.entity_id
_entity_poly.type
_entity_poly.pdbx_seq_one_letter_code
_entity_poly.pdbx_strand_id
1 'polypeptide(L)'
;SLGDAFDQPLGHEPILLLPNLEGQEVNPEIVLDDFRRDYLWELADMMSGDGNPAEGLQIAYGPAAWREIVSQALPGIDEMLSLITVMDLLEQNSQQLIVLDTAPTGHLLRFLAMPTALGDWLAWIFKLWIKYKDVAGHVDFMGRLRNLRKRVMAAQTKLKDPDYTEFIGVIQNQAAILAEAQRLNQTLFEMGICQRYTVHNRYIPDQPLPGAIFPRQTIVRLPELPTNATPLEQVKGASCLIFSND
;
A
#
# COMPACT_ATOMS: atom_id res chain seq x y z
N SER A 1 -0.05 4.94 -17.13
CA SER A 1 0.89 4.63 -16.05
C SER A 1 1.65 5.88 -15.60
N LEU A 2 2.36 5.80 -14.49
CA LEU A 2 3.24 6.88 -14.04
C LEU A 2 4.37 7.11 -15.07
N GLY A 3 4.88 6.04 -15.68
CA GLY A 3 5.86 6.11 -16.76
C GLY A 3 5.38 6.94 -17.96
N ASP A 4 4.11 6.82 -18.33
CA ASP A 4 3.52 7.62 -19.42
C ASP A 4 3.48 9.11 -19.06
N ALA A 5 3.25 9.45 -17.80
CA ALA A 5 3.21 10.85 -17.36
C ALA A 5 4.58 11.55 -17.42
N PHE A 6 5.66 10.79 -17.31
CA PHE A 6 7.03 11.29 -17.35
C PHE A 6 7.75 10.98 -18.66
N ASP A 7 7.08 10.32 -19.61
CA ASP A 7 7.65 9.86 -20.89
C ASP A 7 8.93 9.01 -20.69
N GLN A 8 8.91 8.18 -19.64
CA GLN A 8 10.01 7.28 -19.28
C GLN A 8 9.45 5.94 -18.80
N PRO A 9 9.95 4.80 -19.28
CA PRO A 9 9.54 3.50 -18.78
C PRO A 9 10.01 3.34 -17.33
N LEU A 10 9.07 3.02 -16.43
CA LEU A 10 9.35 2.70 -15.03
C LEU A 10 9.34 1.19 -14.81
N GLY A 11 10.13 0.74 -13.86
CA GLY A 11 10.21 -0.65 -13.45
C GLY A 11 10.26 -0.79 -11.93
N HIS A 12 10.61 -2.00 -11.50
CA HIS A 12 10.70 -2.33 -10.08
C HIS A 12 11.77 -1.51 -9.35
N GLU A 13 12.88 -1.23 -9.98
CA GLU A 13 13.93 -0.39 -9.42
C GLU A 13 13.62 1.09 -9.61
N PRO A 14 13.85 1.96 -8.62
CA PRO A 14 13.63 3.38 -8.73
C PRO A 14 14.61 4.01 -9.77
N ILE A 15 14.09 4.91 -10.58
CA ILE A 15 14.90 5.69 -11.52
C ILE A 15 14.71 7.19 -11.29
N LEU A 16 15.75 7.96 -11.54
CA LEU A 16 15.71 9.41 -11.43
C LEU A 16 14.91 10.00 -12.61
N LEU A 17 13.78 10.63 -12.32
CA LEU A 17 12.91 11.29 -13.31
C LEU A 17 13.27 12.76 -13.50
N LEU A 18 13.50 13.45 -12.41
CA LEU A 18 13.89 14.86 -12.32
C LEU A 18 14.89 15.03 -11.17
N PRO A 19 15.63 16.13 -11.08
CA PRO A 19 16.43 16.42 -9.89
C PRO A 19 15.57 16.30 -8.62
N ASN A 20 15.98 15.43 -7.70
CA ASN A 20 15.28 15.12 -6.46
C ASN A 20 13.92 14.41 -6.58
N LEU A 21 13.61 13.84 -7.75
CA LEU A 21 12.40 13.03 -7.96
C LEU A 21 12.76 11.69 -8.57
N GLU A 22 12.49 10.63 -7.84
CA GLU A 22 12.60 9.24 -8.32
C GLU A 22 11.20 8.68 -8.57
N GLY A 23 11.08 7.81 -9.58
CA GLY A 23 9.87 7.09 -9.89
C GLY A 23 10.10 5.58 -9.93
N GLN A 24 9.10 4.82 -9.51
CA GLN A 24 9.13 3.36 -9.46
C GLN A 24 7.74 2.81 -9.76
N GLU A 25 7.66 1.75 -10.56
CA GLU A 25 6.47 0.90 -10.68
C GLU A 25 6.78 -0.48 -10.09
N VAL A 26 6.23 -0.75 -8.92
CA VAL A 26 6.52 -1.97 -8.16
C VAL A 26 6.04 -3.20 -8.92
N ASN A 27 6.92 -4.17 -9.15
CA ASN A 27 6.54 -5.46 -9.70
C ASN A 27 6.10 -6.39 -8.55
N PRO A 28 4.82 -6.76 -8.46
CA PRO A 28 4.30 -7.57 -7.38
C PRO A 28 4.90 -8.99 -7.35
N GLU A 29 5.28 -9.56 -8.49
CA GLU A 29 5.86 -10.90 -8.54
C GLU A 29 7.23 -10.96 -7.84
N ILE A 30 8.07 -9.95 -8.04
CA ILE A 30 9.39 -9.87 -7.38
C ILE A 30 9.22 -9.76 -5.86
N VAL A 31 8.38 -8.84 -5.40
CA VAL A 31 8.14 -8.65 -3.97
C VAL A 31 7.52 -9.90 -3.33
N LEU A 32 6.63 -10.58 -4.06
CA LEU A 32 6.01 -11.83 -3.60
C LEU A 32 7.04 -12.95 -3.45
N ASP A 33 7.96 -13.10 -4.39
CA ASP A 33 8.99 -14.14 -4.34
C ASP A 33 9.95 -13.90 -3.18
N ASP A 34 10.32 -12.64 -2.91
CA ASP A 34 11.11 -12.27 -1.75
C ASP A 34 10.35 -12.57 -0.44
N PHE A 35 9.07 -12.20 -0.35
CA PHE A 35 8.26 -12.49 0.82
C PHE A 35 8.06 -14.00 1.04
N ARG A 36 7.85 -14.77 -0.03
CA ARG A 36 7.78 -16.24 0.04
C ARG A 36 9.05 -16.83 0.60
N ARG A 37 10.21 -16.42 0.07
CA ARG A 37 11.52 -16.90 0.51
C ARG A 37 11.78 -16.56 1.96
N ASP A 38 11.48 -15.32 2.37
CA ASP A 38 11.86 -14.80 3.68
C ASP A 38 10.91 -15.27 4.82
N TYR A 39 9.67 -15.62 4.48
CA TYR A 39 8.67 -15.93 5.49
C TYR A 39 7.85 -17.20 5.22
N LEU A 40 7.36 -17.43 4.01
CA LEU A 40 6.38 -18.50 3.79
C LEU A 40 7.02 -19.88 3.71
N TRP A 41 8.17 -20.00 3.09
CA TRP A 41 8.84 -21.30 2.94
C TRP A 41 9.33 -21.83 4.29
N GLU A 42 9.92 -20.99 5.10
CA GLU A 42 10.36 -21.38 6.44
C GLU A 42 9.16 -21.70 7.36
N LEU A 43 8.06 -20.93 7.24
CA LEU A 43 6.81 -21.25 7.95
C LEU A 43 6.27 -22.62 7.52
N ALA A 44 6.25 -22.92 6.21
CA ALA A 44 5.80 -24.19 5.70
C ALA A 44 6.68 -25.37 6.15
N ASP A 45 8.00 -25.17 6.15
CA ASP A 45 8.95 -26.17 6.62
C ASP A 45 8.78 -26.43 8.13
N MET A 46 8.60 -25.37 8.92
CA MET A 46 8.30 -25.47 10.34
C MET A 46 7.00 -26.24 10.62
N MET A 47 5.96 -26.01 9.81
CA MET A 47 4.65 -26.67 9.98
C MET A 47 4.63 -28.09 9.45
N SER A 48 5.48 -28.45 8.51
CA SER A 48 5.58 -29.83 8.01
C SER A 48 6.31 -30.77 8.97
N GLY A 49 7.07 -30.22 9.90
CA GLY A 49 7.84 -30.97 10.91
C GLY A 49 8.94 -31.82 10.28
N ASP A 50 10.15 -31.77 10.84
CA ASP A 50 11.14 -32.84 10.67
C ASP A 50 10.68 -34.03 11.54
N GLY A 51 9.51 -34.58 11.19
CA GLY A 51 8.85 -35.60 11.98
C GLY A 51 9.69 -36.86 12.09
N ASN A 52 10.34 -37.03 13.23
CA ASN A 52 10.73 -38.33 13.66
C ASN A 52 9.43 -39.19 13.75
N PRO A 53 9.25 -40.24 12.93
CA PRO A 53 8.00 -41.04 12.86
C PRO A 53 7.61 -41.70 14.20
N ALA A 54 8.48 -41.59 15.20
CA ALA A 54 8.31 -42.26 16.50
C ALA A 54 7.35 -41.54 17.46
N GLU A 55 6.89 -40.31 17.21
CA GLU A 55 6.08 -39.52 18.16
C GLU A 55 4.62 -39.32 17.75
N GLY A 56 4.09 -40.11 16.82
CA GLY A 56 2.64 -40.28 16.70
C GLY A 56 1.83 -39.10 16.15
N LEU A 57 2.45 -38.00 15.76
CA LEU A 57 1.80 -36.91 15.02
C LEU A 57 2.05 -37.11 13.50
N GLN A 58 1.18 -37.87 12.86
CA GLN A 58 1.06 -37.86 11.40
C GLN A 58 0.56 -36.48 10.99
N ILE A 59 1.49 -35.57 10.64
CA ILE A 59 1.12 -34.33 9.94
C ILE A 59 0.61 -34.74 8.56
N ALA A 60 -0.67 -34.54 8.32
CA ALA A 60 -1.40 -35.03 7.12
C ALA A 60 -0.91 -34.45 5.80
N TYR A 61 0.01 -33.46 5.82
CA TYR A 61 0.46 -32.72 4.64
C TYR A 61 1.97 -32.55 4.65
N GLY A 62 2.64 -32.83 3.52
CA GLY A 62 4.05 -32.56 3.31
C GLY A 62 4.34 -31.06 3.11
N PRO A 63 5.65 -30.65 3.07
CA PRO A 63 6.08 -29.25 2.95
C PRO A 63 5.45 -28.51 1.75
N ALA A 64 5.29 -29.17 0.61
CA ALA A 64 4.68 -28.58 -0.59
C ALA A 64 3.21 -28.21 -0.37
N ALA A 65 2.43 -29.07 0.28
CA ALA A 65 1.03 -28.80 0.61
C ALA A 65 0.89 -27.67 1.64
N TRP A 66 1.79 -27.59 2.63
CA TRP A 66 1.81 -26.49 3.57
C TRP A 66 2.18 -25.15 2.93
N ARG A 67 3.11 -25.11 1.96
CA ARG A 67 3.43 -23.91 1.18
C ARG A 67 2.20 -23.40 0.42
N GLU A 68 1.41 -24.30 -0.16
CA GLU A 68 0.16 -23.98 -0.83
C GLU A 68 -0.87 -23.38 0.16
N ILE A 69 -1.12 -24.06 1.27
CA ILE A 69 -2.07 -23.62 2.31
C ILE A 69 -1.71 -22.26 2.87
N VAL A 70 -0.44 -22.05 3.22
CA VAL A 70 0.03 -20.78 3.78
C VAL A 70 -0.05 -19.65 2.76
N SER A 71 0.27 -19.92 1.49
CA SER A 71 0.14 -18.94 0.40
C SER A 71 -1.31 -18.53 0.17
N GLN A 72 -2.27 -19.43 0.26
CA GLN A 72 -3.70 -19.14 0.12
C GLN A 72 -4.30 -18.41 1.33
N ALA A 73 -3.67 -18.53 2.50
CA ALA A 73 -4.12 -17.88 3.72
C ALA A 73 -3.67 -16.41 3.84
N LEU A 74 -2.89 -15.89 2.88
CA LEU A 74 -2.43 -14.51 2.90
C LEU A 74 -3.60 -13.54 2.61
N PRO A 75 -3.73 -12.48 3.37
CA PRO A 75 -4.68 -11.43 3.06
C PRO A 75 -4.22 -10.67 1.80
N GLY A 76 -5.10 -10.37 0.84
CA GLY A 76 -4.89 -9.52 -0.33
C GLY A 76 -3.43 -9.33 -0.77
N ILE A 77 -2.93 -10.21 -1.63
CA ILE A 77 -1.50 -10.29 -1.96
C ILE A 77 -0.97 -8.95 -2.47
N ASP A 78 -1.65 -8.34 -3.44
CA ASP A 78 -1.18 -7.11 -4.10
C ASP A 78 -1.07 -5.94 -3.12
N GLU A 79 -2.07 -5.78 -2.26
CA GLU A 79 -2.09 -4.73 -1.25
C GLU A 79 -1.05 -4.96 -0.15
N MET A 80 -0.81 -6.23 0.21
CA MET A 80 0.24 -6.61 1.17
C MET A 80 1.63 -6.29 0.63
N LEU A 81 1.90 -6.64 -0.63
CA LEU A 81 3.19 -6.39 -1.26
C LEU A 81 3.46 -4.88 -1.38
N SER A 82 2.44 -4.10 -1.76
CA SER A 82 2.52 -2.64 -1.78
C SER A 82 2.86 -2.07 -0.39
N LEU A 83 2.24 -2.59 0.67
CA LEU A 83 2.55 -2.18 2.05
C LEU A 83 4.00 -2.53 2.44
N ILE A 84 4.48 -3.72 2.10
CA ILE A 84 5.86 -4.14 2.38
C ILE A 84 6.85 -3.20 1.70
N THR A 85 6.65 -2.91 0.40
CA THR A 85 7.50 -1.96 -0.33
C THR A 85 7.53 -0.58 0.34
N VAL A 86 6.38 -0.05 0.74
CA VAL A 86 6.33 1.23 1.47
C VAL A 86 7.09 1.16 2.80
N MET A 87 6.96 0.06 3.54
CA MET A 87 7.70 -0.13 4.79
C MET A 87 9.21 -0.17 4.56
N ASP A 88 9.66 -0.81 3.48
CA ASP A 88 11.09 -0.87 3.12
C ASP A 88 11.63 0.52 2.77
N LEU A 89 10.91 1.30 1.96
CA LEU A 89 11.26 2.69 1.64
C LEU A 89 11.32 3.58 2.90
N LEU A 90 10.39 3.40 3.83
CA LEU A 90 10.39 4.15 5.10
C LEU A 90 11.58 3.77 6.00
N GLU A 91 12.03 2.52 5.99
CA GLU A 91 13.19 2.08 6.77
C GLU A 91 14.51 2.55 6.18
N GLN A 92 14.62 2.60 4.85
CA GLN A 92 15.80 3.13 4.17
C GLN A 92 16.02 4.61 4.51
N ASN A 93 14.94 5.35 4.84
CA ASN A 93 14.96 6.76 5.22
C ASN A 93 15.77 7.64 4.24
N SER A 94 15.78 7.26 2.97
CA SER A 94 16.51 7.94 1.89
C SER A 94 15.66 9.06 1.26
N GLN A 95 14.33 8.99 1.42
CA GLN A 95 13.38 9.90 0.84
C GLN A 95 12.74 10.81 1.89
N GLN A 96 12.64 12.11 1.58
CA GLN A 96 11.94 13.08 2.43
C GLN A 96 10.42 12.99 2.29
N LEU A 97 9.94 12.59 1.11
CA LEU A 97 8.53 12.45 0.77
C LEU A 97 8.33 11.22 -0.11
N ILE A 98 7.33 10.42 0.20
CA ILE A 98 6.88 9.30 -0.63
C ILE A 98 5.47 9.60 -1.11
N VAL A 99 5.27 9.64 -2.42
CA VAL A 99 3.95 9.81 -3.05
C VAL A 99 3.50 8.45 -3.60
N LEU A 100 2.36 7.98 -3.12
CA LEU A 100 1.76 6.72 -3.58
C LEU A 100 0.65 7.05 -4.59
N ASP A 101 0.86 6.70 -5.85
CA ASP A 101 -0.19 6.69 -6.86
C ASP A 101 -0.98 5.40 -6.73
N THR A 102 -2.18 5.51 -6.18
CA THR A 102 -2.98 4.34 -5.83
C THR A 102 -4.04 4.03 -6.90
N ALA A 103 -4.29 2.74 -7.10
CA ALA A 103 -5.39 2.26 -7.92
C ALA A 103 -6.76 2.72 -7.36
N PRO A 104 -7.87 2.58 -8.12
CA PRO A 104 -9.21 3.04 -7.75
C PRO A 104 -9.67 2.56 -6.36
N THR A 105 -10.62 3.28 -5.79
CA THR A 105 -11.17 3.26 -4.43
C THR A 105 -11.14 1.93 -3.67
N GLY A 106 -11.52 0.81 -4.30
CA GLY A 106 -11.59 -0.49 -3.63
C GLY A 106 -10.22 -1.06 -3.24
N HIS A 107 -9.22 -0.94 -4.09
CA HIS A 107 -7.84 -1.37 -3.81
C HIS A 107 -7.19 -0.51 -2.75
N LEU A 108 -7.42 0.81 -2.81
CA LEU A 108 -6.94 1.73 -1.78
C LEU A 108 -7.47 1.38 -0.40
N LEU A 109 -8.77 1.15 -0.26
CA LEU A 109 -9.36 0.78 1.04
C LEU A 109 -8.79 -0.54 1.56
N ARG A 110 -8.55 -1.52 0.68
CA ARG A 110 -7.86 -2.76 1.04
C ARG A 110 -6.41 -2.51 1.48
N PHE A 111 -5.67 -1.67 0.76
CA PHE A 111 -4.32 -1.27 1.16
C PHE A 111 -4.31 -0.63 2.54
N LEU A 112 -5.20 0.30 2.82
CA LEU A 112 -5.31 0.97 4.12
C LEU A 112 -5.73 0.03 5.26
N ALA A 113 -6.51 -1.01 4.97
CA ALA A 113 -6.89 -2.05 5.92
C ALA A 113 -5.80 -3.13 6.11
N MET A 114 -4.83 -3.22 5.18
CA MET A 114 -3.81 -4.26 5.14
C MET A 114 -2.97 -4.36 6.42
N PRO A 115 -2.52 -3.27 7.09
CA PRO A 115 -1.78 -3.39 8.34
C PRO A 115 -2.54 -4.17 9.42
N THR A 116 -3.85 -4.00 9.50
CA THR A 116 -4.69 -4.76 10.44
C THR A 116 -4.76 -6.23 10.02
N ALA A 117 -5.08 -6.52 8.76
CA ALA A 117 -5.20 -7.87 8.25
C ALA A 117 -3.88 -8.68 8.38
N LEU A 118 -2.76 -8.06 8.02
CA LEU A 118 -1.44 -8.69 8.17
C LEU A 118 -1.04 -8.84 9.64
N GLY A 119 -1.39 -7.88 10.49
CA GLY A 119 -1.19 -7.97 11.94
C GLY A 119 -1.97 -9.13 12.58
N ASP A 120 -3.21 -9.37 12.15
CA ASP A 120 -4.04 -10.49 12.60
C ASP A 120 -3.50 -11.82 12.09
N TRP A 121 -3.07 -11.89 10.83
CA TRP A 121 -2.41 -13.06 10.26
C TRP A 121 -1.13 -13.42 11.04
N LEU A 122 -0.27 -12.46 11.32
CA LEU A 122 0.93 -12.66 12.13
C LEU A 122 0.59 -13.13 13.56
N ALA A 123 -0.46 -12.58 14.18
CA ALA A 123 -0.90 -13.02 15.50
C ALA A 123 -1.38 -14.48 15.48
N TRP A 124 -2.04 -14.91 14.40
CA TRP A 124 -2.43 -16.30 14.21
C TRP A 124 -1.20 -17.22 14.06
N ILE A 125 -0.18 -16.83 13.26
CA ILE A 125 1.10 -17.56 13.13
C ILE A 125 1.77 -17.71 14.51
N PHE A 126 1.84 -16.65 15.33
CA PHE A 126 2.42 -16.71 16.66
C PHE A 126 1.68 -17.71 17.58
N LYS A 127 0.34 -17.76 17.49
CA LYS A 127 -0.45 -18.75 18.25
C LYS A 127 -0.13 -20.19 17.81
N LEU A 128 0.00 -20.44 16.51
CA LEU A 128 0.40 -21.74 15.99
C LEU A 128 1.80 -22.10 16.49
N TRP A 129 2.76 -21.20 16.39
CA TRP A 129 4.13 -21.45 16.85
C TRP A 129 4.18 -21.78 18.34
N ILE A 130 3.48 -21.04 19.21
CA ILE A 130 3.44 -21.32 20.64
C ILE A 130 2.93 -22.74 20.91
N LYS A 131 1.96 -23.21 20.12
CA LYS A 131 1.40 -24.56 20.25
C LYS A 131 2.40 -25.66 19.85
N TYR A 132 3.29 -25.38 18.89
CA TYR A 132 4.21 -26.37 18.32
C TYR A 132 5.69 -26.07 18.60
N LYS A 133 6.01 -25.14 19.48
CA LYS A 133 7.39 -24.63 19.74
C LYS A 133 8.38 -25.71 20.17
N ASP A 134 7.92 -26.77 20.81
CA ASP A 134 8.78 -27.83 21.35
C ASP A 134 9.31 -28.76 20.24
N VAL A 135 8.76 -28.65 19.02
CA VAL A 135 9.16 -29.40 17.83
C VAL A 135 9.97 -28.51 16.87
N ALA A 136 9.78 -27.20 16.92
CA ALA A 136 10.31 -26.23 15.96
C ALA A 136 11.41 -25.36 16.56
N GLY A 137 12.68 -25.76 16.39
CA GLY A 137 13.86 -25.05 16.88
C GLY A 137 14.21 -23.72 16.17
N HIS A 138 13.27 -23.04 15.50
CA HIS A 138 13.52 -21.88 14.64
C HIS A 138 13.43 -20.53 15.37
N VAL A 139 14.38 -20.24 16.28
CA VAL A 139 14.41 -18.99 17.06
C VAL A 139 14.58 -17.76 16.16
N ASP A 140 15.42 -17.86 15.12
CA ASP A 140 15.71 -16.74 14.19
C ASP A 140 14.49 -16.35 13.34
N PHE A 141 13.71 -17.32 12.89
CA PHE A 141 12.47 -17.07 12.16
C PHE A 141 11.46 -16.28 12.99
N MET A 142 11.30 -16.64 14.24
CA MET A 142 10.40 -15.93 15.15
C MET A 142 10.87 -14.50 15.42
N GLY A 143 12.17 -14.26 15.40
CA GLY A 143 12.76 -12.92 15.44
C GLY A 143 12.32 -12.08 14.23
N ARG A 144 12.42 -12.66 13.02
CA ARG A 144 11.99 -11.98 11.78
C ARG A 144 10.49 -11.69 11.76
N LEU A 145 9.64 -12.63 12.17
CA LEU A 145 8.19 -12.42 12.27
C LEU A 145 7.82 -11.33 13.28
N ARG A 146 8.49 -11.26 14.42
CA ARG A 146 8.31 -10.18 15.40
C ARG A 146 8.71 -8.83 14.82
N ASN A 147 9.80 -8.78 14.08
CA ASN A 147 10.24 -7.57 13.40
C ASN A 147 9.21 -7.14 12.35
N LEU A 148 8.75 -8.05 11.50
CA LEU A 148 7.70 -7.77 10.52
C LEU A 148 6.44 -7.22 11.18
N ARG A 149 5.99 -7.84 12.28
CA ARG A 149 4.83 -7.32 13.04
C ARG A 149 5.04 -5.91 13.56
N LYS A 150 6.24 -5.62 14.10
CA LYS A 150 6.60 -4.28 14.59
C LYS A 150 6.55 -3.25 13.44
N ARG A 151 7.08 -3.59 12.28
CA ARG A 151 7.05 -2.75 11.07
C ARG A 151 5.63 -2.47 10.61
N VAL A 152 4.78 -3.50 10.53
CA VAL A 152 3.36 -3.39 10.16
C VAL A 152 2.61 -2.46 11.11
N MET A 153 2.80 -2.60 12.41
CA MET A 153 2.17 -1.74 13.42
C MET A 153 2.67 -0.29 13.33
N ALA A 154 3.95 -0.09 13.04
CA ALA A 154 4.51 1.25 12.81
C ALA A 154 3.92 1.90 11.54
N ALA A 155 3.78 1.14 10.45
CA ALA A 155 3.15 1.61 9.22
C ALA A 155 1.67 1.99 9.45
N GLN A 156 0.93 1.19 10.21
CA GLN A 156 -0.46 1.51 10.58
C GLN A 156 -0.57 2.83 11.35
N THR A 157 0.34 3.06 12.30
CA THR A 157 0.38 4.30 13.06
C THR A 157 0.66 5.50 12.15
N LYS A 158 1.66 5.39 11.28
CA LYS A 158 2.04 6.45 10.34
C LYS A 158 0.93 6.78 9.32
N LEU A 159 0.24 5.77 8.80
CA LEU A 159 -0.88 5.96 7.86
C LEU A 159 -2.07 6.73 8.48
N LYS A 160 -2.24 6.65 9.79
CA LYS A 160 -3.30 7.35 10.53
C LYS A 160 -2.88 8.69 11.11
N ASP A 161 -1.58 8.96 11.14
CA ASP A 161 -1.03 10.18 11.69
C ASP A 161 -1.14 11.33 10.67
N PRO A 162 -1.98 12.35 10.92
CA PRO A 162 -2.19 13.47 10.01
C PRO A 162 -0.96 14.39 9.85
N ASP A 163 0.02 14.30 10.74
CA ASP A 163 1.28 15.03 10.63
C ASP A 163 2.30 14.27 9.77
N TYR A 164 2.04 12.99 9.52
CA TYR A 164 2.92 12.12 8.75
C TYR A 164 2.36 11.74 7.38
N THR A 165 1.05 11.50 7.28
CA THR A 165 0.39 11.05 6.06
C THR A 165 -0.75 11.99 5.69
N GLU A 166 -0.71 12.50 4.46
CA GLU A 166 -1.81 13.26 3.86
C GLU A 166 -2.47 12.42 2.76
N PHE A 167 -3.78 12.41 2.77
CA PHE A 167 -4.59 11.79 1.74
C PHE A 167 -5.17 12.86 0.81
N ILE A 168 -4.88 12.80 -0.49
CA ILE A 168 -5.35 13.77 -1.47
C ILE A 168 -6.32 13.08 -2.44
N GLY A 169 -7.59 13.46 -2.40
CA GLY A 169 -8.59 12.99 -3.35
C GLY A 169 -8.50 13.78 -4.66
N VAL A 170 -8.52 13.09 -5.81
CA VAL A 170 -8.62 13.72 -7.13
C VAL A 170 -9.97 13.40 -7.74
N ILE A 171 -10.77 14.41 -8.05
CA ILE A 171 -12.14 14.27 -8.53
C ILE A 171 -12.38 15.07 -9.81
N GLN A 172 -13.44 14.70 -10.51
CA GLN A 172 -14.04 15.50 -11.58
C GLN A 172 -15.52 15.79 -11.24
N ASN A 173 -16.09 16.86 -11.80
CA ASN A 173 -17.49 17.23 -11.57
C ASN A 173 -18.45 16.33 -12.36
N GLN A 174 -18.51 15.05 -11.99
CA GLN A 174 -19.43 14.05 -12.50
C GLN A 174 -20.15 13.38 -11.34
N ALA A 175 -21.46 13.23 -11.42
CA ALA A 175 -22.28 12.76 -10.31
C ALA A 175 -21.80 11.41 -9.71
N ALA A 176 -21.39 10.46 -10.57
CA ALA A 176 -20.89 9.16 -10.11
C ALA A 176 -19.56 9.28 -9.35
N ILE A 177 -18.63 10.10 -9.87
CA ILE A 177 -17.31 10.34 -9.25
C ILE A 177 -17.49 11.04 -7.89
N LEU A 178 -18.38 12.04 -7.84
CA LEU A 178 -18.66 12.78 -6.61
C LEU A 178 -19.28 11.88 -5.53
N ALA A 179 -20.23 11.03 -5.92
CA ALA A 179 -20.85 10.08 -4.98
C ALA A 179 -19.86 9.04 -4.47
N GLU A 180 -18.92 8.58 -5.30
CA GLU A 180 -17.87 7.67 -4.90
C GLU A 180 -16.86 8.35 -3.98
N ALA A 181 -16.42 9.56 -4.29
CA ALA A 181 -15.51 10.34 -3.47
C ALA A 181 -16.11 10.65 -2.08
N GLN A 182 -17.43 10.91 -2.00
CA GLN A 182 -18.10 11.08 -0.70
C GLN A 182 -18.09 9.80 0.13
N ARG A 183 -18.38 8.65 -0.49
CA ARG A 183 -18.32 7.34 0.20
C ARG A 183 -16.91 7.05 0.69
N LEU A 184 -15.89 7.29 -0.16
CA LEU A 184 -14.50 7.13 0.21
C LEU A 184 -14.12 8.03 1.39
N ASN A 185 -14.46 9.31 1.34
CA ASN A 185 -14.19 10.26 2.42
C ASN A 185 -14.83 9.83 3.75
N GLN A 186 -16.08 9.34 3.71
CA GLN A 186 -16.74 8.80 4.89
C GLN A 186 -16.00 7.58 5.45
N THR A 187 -15.59 6.64 4.59
CA THR A 187 -14.84 5.45 5.01
C THR A 187 -13.47 5.81 5.60
N LEU A 188 -12.74 6.74 4.99
CA LEU A 188 -11.46 7.23 5.53
C LEU A 188 -11.65 7.85 6.92
N PHE A 189 -12.68 8.65 7.10
CA PHE A 189 -13.02 9.23 8.41
C PHE A 189 -13.31 8.15 9.46
N GLU A 190 -14.08 7.11 9.11
CA GLU A 190 -14.36 5.97 10.01
C GLU A 190 -13.11 5.16 10.34
N MET A 191 -12.13 5.10 9.43
CA MET A 191 -10.82 4.47 9.65
C MET A 191 -9.87 5.35 10.47
N GLY A 192 -10.24 6.61 10.76
CA GLY A 192 -9.40 7.58 11.47
C GLY A 192 -8.29 8.16 10.59
N ILE A 193 -8.49 8.19 9.26
CA ILE A 193 -7.55 8.75 8.29
C ILE A 193 -8.03 10.13 7.88
N CYS A 194 -7.12 11.11 7.95
CA CYS A 194 -7.42 12.48 7.60
C CYS A 194 -7.30 12.72 6.09
N GLN A 195 -8.27 13.43 5.53
CA GLN A 195 -8.24 13.96 4.16
C GLN A 195 -8.53 15.46 4.23
N ARG A 196 -7.50 16.29 4.12
CA ARG A 196 -7.62 17.76 4.19
C ARG A 196 -7.80 18.41 2.84
N TYR A 197 -7.34 17.76 1.77
CA TYR A 197 -7.32 18.32 0.43
C TYR A 197 -8.06 17.44 -0.57
N THR A 198 -8.76 18.11 -1.50
CA THR A 198 -9.35 17.49 -2.69
C THR A 198 -9.01 18.33 -3.92
N VAL A 199 -8.46 17.70 -4.94
CA VAL A 199 -8.18 18.33 -6.24
C VAL A 199 -9.37 18.15 -7.16
N HIS A 200 -10.01 19.26 -7.51
CA HIS A 200 -11.01 19.29 -8.57
C HIS A 200 -10.31 19.41 -9.93
N ASN A 201 -10.01 18.27 -10.53
CA ASN A 201 -9.33 18.16 -11.81
C ASN A 201 -10.30 18.49 -12.96
N ARG A 202 -9.77 19.06 -14.04
CA ARG A 202 -10.53 19.55 -15.20
C ARG A 202 -11.62 20.55 -14.78
N TYR A 203 -11.25 21.44 -13.87
CA TYR A 203 -12.16 22.49 -13.39
C TYR A 203 -12.59 23.43 -14.49
N ILE A 204 -13.91 23.67 -14.59
CA ILE A 204 -14.53 24.66 -15.48
C ILE A 204 -15.20 25.71 -14.59
N PRO A 205 -14.88 27.03 -14.75
CA PRO A 205 -15.41 28.10 -13.89
C PRO A 205 -16.94 28.14 -13.78
N ASP A 206 -17.65 27.88 -14.87
CA ASP A 206 -19.11 27.95 -14.94
C ASP A 206 -19.81 26.65 -14.45
N GLN A 207 -19.04 25.66 -14.02
CA GLN A 207 -19.53 24.40 -13.51
C GLN A 207 -18.96 24.09 -12.11
N PRO A 208 -19.35 24.87 -11.08
CA PRO A 208 -18.86 24.63 -9.72
C PRO A 208 -19.34 23.26 -9.21
N LEU A 209 -18.61 22.72 -8.24
CA LEU A 209 -19.07 21.54 -7.51
C LEU A 209 -20.40 21.86 -6.82
N PRO A 210 -21.35 20.91 -6.76
CA PRO A 210 -22.56 21.07 -5.96
C PRO A 210 -22.16 21.43 -4.52
N GLY A 211 -22.86 22.39 -3.89
CA GLY A 211 -22.41 22.99 -2.62
C GLY A 211 -22.12 21.97 -1.53
N ALA A 212 -21.17 22.31 -0.67
CA ALA A 212 -20.78 21.60 0.56
C ALA A 212 -20.58 20.07 0.47
N ILE A 213 -20.18 19.53 -0.70
CA ILE A 213 -19.90 18.09 -0.85
C ILE A 213 -18.75 17.65 0.05
N PHE A 214 -17.76 18.52 0.24
CA PHE A 214 -16.57 18.28 1.06
C PHE A 214 -16.37 19.43 2.08
N PRO A 215 -17.24 19.54 3.10
CA PRO A 215 -17.28 20.71 3.97
C PRO A 215 -16.05 20.89 4.86
N ARG A 216 -15.22 19.84 4.99
CA ARG A 216 -14.03 19.83 5.84
C ARG A 216 -12.72 19.84 5.06
N GLN A 217 -12.79 19.99 3.73
CA GLN A 217 -11.63 19.89 2.85
C GLN A 217 -11.38 21.21 2.12
N THR A 218 -10.11 21.49 1.87
CA THR A 218 -9.71 22.53 0.94
C THR A 218 -9.79 21.99 -0.49
N ILE A 219 -10.53 22.68 -1.35
CA ILE A 219 -10.67 22.32 -2.76
C ILE A 219 -9.63 23.07 -3.57
N VAL A 220 -8.68 22.34 -4.12
CA VAL A 220 -7.69 22.86 -5.09
C VAL A 220 -8.27 22.69 -6.49
N ARG A 221 -8.35 23.76 -7.27
CA ARG A 221 -8.92 23.75 -8.61
C ARG A 221 -7.82 23.67 -9.67
N LEU A 222 -7.82 22.58 -10.43
CA LEU A 222 -6.91 22.38 -11.56
C LEU A 222 -7.71 22.44 -12.85
N PRO A 223 -7.57 23.50 -13.66
CA PRO A 223 -8.27 23.60 -14.95
C PRO A 223 -7.79 22.52 -15.92
N GLU A 224 -8.56 22.32 -17.00
CA GLU A 224 -8.13 21.42 -18.06
C GLU A 224 -6.85 21.93 -18.71
N LEU A 225 -5.86 21.05 -18.82
CA LEU A 225 -4.57 21.37 -19.41
C LEU A 225 -4.62 21.23 -20.93
N PRO A 226 -3.77 21.97 -21.69
CA PRO A 226 -3.74 21.87 -23.13
C PRO A 226 -3.46 20.46 -23.61
N THR A 227 -4.31 19.93 -24.50
CA THR A 227 -4.18 18.54 -25.01
C THR A 227 -3.05 18.34 -26.01
N ASN A 228 -2.47 19.42 -26.53
CA ASN A 228 -1.35 19.42 -27.48
C ASN A 228 0.04 19.43 -26.79
N ALA A 229 0.07 19.53 -25.46
CA ALA A 229 1.31 19.46 -24.70
C ALA A 229 1.73 18.01 -24.46
N THR A 230 3.02 17.76 -24.36
CA THR A 230 3.55 16.45 -23.95
C THR A 230 3.15 16.13 -22.51
N PRO A 231 3.13 14.85 -22.10
CA PRO A 231 2.78 14.48 -20.72
C PRO A 231 3.59 15.24 -19.67
N LEU A 232 4.90 15.36 -19.86
CA LEU A 232 5.78 16.09 -18.94
C LEU A 232 5.49 17.59 -18.89
N GLU A 233 5.14 18.21 -20.04
CA GLU A 233 4.73 19.62 -20.07
C GLU A 233 3.40 19.82 -19.35
N GLN A 234 2.46 18.87 -19.45
CA GLN A 234 1.21 18.89 -18.68
C GLN A 234 1.49 18.81 -17.18
N VAL A 235 2.36 17.92 -16.73
CA VAL A 235 2.75 17.83 -15.31
C VAL A 235 3.36 19.15 -14.82
N LYS A 236 4.30 19.75 -15.59
CA LYS A 236 4.89 21.05 -15.27
C LYS A 236 3.84 22.17 -15.25
N GLY A 237 2.94 22.18 -16.23
CA GLY A 237 1.84 23.14 -16.29
C GLY A 237 0.90 23.04 -15.09
N ALA A 238 0.52 21.82 -14.70
CA ALA A 238 -0.28 21.56 -13.50
C ALA A 238 0.42 22.07 -12.23
N SER A 239 1.71 21.79 -12.08
CA SER A 239 2.51 22.25 -10.94
C SER A 239 2.50 23.78 -10.84
N CYS A 240 2.73 24.49 -11.94
CA CYS A 240 2.68 25.96 -11.96
C CYS A 240 1.29 26.49 -11.55
N LEU A 241 0.20 25.87 -12.03
CA LEU A 241 -1.17 26.31 -11.71
C LEU A 241 -1.58 26.04 -10.25
N ILE A 242 -1.06 25.01 -9.64
CA ILE A 242 -1.37 24.66 -8.25
C ILE A 242 -0.58 25.53 -7.26
N PHE A 243 0.69 25.80 -7.55
CA PHE A 243 1.61 26.45 -6.61
C PHE A 243 1.90 27.94 -6.88
N SER A 244 1.40 28.49 -7.99
CA SER A 244 1.63 29.92 -8.34
C SER A 244 0.49 30.85 -7.92
N ASN A 245 -0.45 30.42 -7.10
CA ASN A 245 -1.55 31.22 -6.58
C ASN A 245 -1.29 31.79 -5.17
N ASP A 246 -0.04 32.20 -4.91
CA ASP A 246 0.32 33.06 -3.77
C ASP A 246 0.56 34.50 -4.21
#